data_8c5d8299841c263bd85e5a02bf77de3c
#
_entry.id   8c5d8299841c263bd85e5a02bf77de3c
#
_cell.length_a   1.000
_cell.length_b   1.000
_cell.length_c   1.000
_cell.angle_alpha   90.00
_cell.angle_beta   90.00
_cell.angle_gamma   90.00
#
_symmetry.space_group_name_H-M   'P 1'
#
loop_
_entity.id
_entity.type
_entity.pdbx_description
1 polymer ?
#
loop_
_entity_poly.entity_id
_entity_poly.type
_entity_poly.pdbx_seq_one_letter_code
_entity_poly.pdbx_strand_id
1 'polypeptide(L)'
;VVSKIGYVQGQSLTQAQAREKSGKPYPEMVKYGDDIWHCIHPEFLADQLTLSLDRLGVATLDVCLLHNPEYFLSHATRLGGNEARDLSALRREFYGRLQRAFEYFETQVQAGRLRGYGVSSNTATSAPDDPGATSLSKMIDAAKLAAAAVGAASHHFQVLQCPMNLYESGAALLSNTGMHNGSTLLEEAIRERIAVLVNRPLNAMPVQRGGVIRLADVSVPAPEAEFEAQQKKVATLEEEYRNSLAPAVAHGGQGMLPADFFRWADELTRIRGQVQGLEHWEQIEQQMIAPHVNQVLRALAEAFTGAVAEQWEAWRDRYVPELLALLRSLHREAAEKSHLRSDELHRTLNAMLPSERGTATLSQKALWVLAGTPGVTSVLNGMRTPAYVEDALQILRWPPLAEWRAVYDRCAGKK
;
A
#
# COMPACT_ATOMS: atom_id res chain seq x y z
N VAL A 1 -1.28 14.55 17.05
CA VAL A 1 -1.86 14.27 15.71
C VAL A 1 -0.76 14.30 14.65
N VAL A 2 -0.65 13.24 13.83
CA VAL A 2 0.28 13.16 12.70
C VAL A 2 -0.51 13.20 11.41
N SER A 3 -0.14 14.13 10.50
CA SER A 3 -0.72 14.23 9.16
C SER A 3 0.36 14.08 8.08
N LYS A 4 -0.05 13.91 6.81
CA LYS A 4 0.87 13.74 5.68
C LYS A 4 0.47 14.60 4.50
N ILE A 5 1.47 15.17 3.80
CA ILE A 5 1.29 15.97 2.59
C ILE A 5 2.29 15.51 1.53
N GLY A 6 1.86 15.46 0.27
CA GLY A 6 2.73 15.10 -0.86
C GLY A 6 1.92 14.63 -2.07
N TYR A 7 0.96 13.73 -1.86
CA TYR A 7 0.08 13.28 -2.93
C TYR A 7 -0.89 14.37 -3.39
N VAL A 8 -1.03 14.46 -4.70
CA VAL A 8 -1.98 15.33 -5.40
C VAL A 8 -2.97 14.44 -6.12
N GLN A 9 -4.12 14.19 -5.48
CA GLN A 9 -5.17 13.29 -5.96
C GLN A 9 -6.56 13.76 -5.49
N GLY A 10 -7.65 13.32 -6.13
CA GLY A 10 -9.00 13.75 -5.80
C GLY A 10 -9.15 15.27 -5.88
N GLN A 11 -9.64 15.90 -4.81
CA GLN A 11 -9.88 17.36 -4.77
C GLN A 11 -8.61 18.19 -4.99
N SER A 12 -7.46 17.76 -4.44
CA SER A 12 -6.19 18.47 -4.65
C SER A 12 -5.69 18.37 -6.08
N LEU A 13 -5.99 17.26 -6.80
CA LEU A 13 -5.70 17.13 -8.22
C LEU A 13 -6.57 18.08 -9.07
N THR A 14 -7.87 18.14 -8.79
CA THR A 14 -8.77 19.08 -9.46
C THR A 14 -8.31 20.53 -9.27
N GLN A 15 -7.88 20.89 -8.05
CA GLN A 15 -7.32 22.21 -7.76
C GLN A 15 -6.01 22.47 -8.52
N ALA A 16 -5.08 21.50 -8.56
CA ALA A 16 -3.81 21.63 -9.27
C ALA A 16 -4.04 21.81 -10.78
N GLN A 17 -4.95 21.05 -11.37
CA GLN A 17 -5.34 21.18 -12.78
C GLN A 17 -6.00 22.54 -13.09
N ALA A 18 -6.83 23.06 -12.19
CA ALA A 18 -7.42 24.37 -12.34
C ALA A 18 -6.35 25.49 -12.29
N ARG A 19 -5.35 25.39 -11.41
CA ARG A 19 -4.21 26.30 -11.36
C ARG A 19 -3.38 26.26 -12.65
N GLU A 20 -3.12 25.07 -13.21
CA GLU A 20 -2.43 24.94 -14.50
C GLU A 20 -3.19 25.65 -15.63
N LYS A 21 -4.51 25.41 -15.73
CA LYS A 21 -5.37 26.08 -16.73
C LYS A 21 -5.37 27.59 -16.60
N SER A 22 -5.19 28.12 -15.39
CA SER A 22 -5.12 29.56 -15.13
C SER A 22 -3.70 30.15 -15.29
N GLY A 23 -2.71 29.33 -15.73
CA GLY A 23 -1.33 29.77 -15.93
C GLY A 23 -0.52 29.95 -14.63
N LYS A 24 -0.98 29.38 -13.51
CA LYS A 24 -0.34 29.45 -12.19
C LYS A 24 -0.12 28.05 -11.60
N PRO A 25 0.59 27.13 -12.28
CA PRO A 25 0.81 25.77 -11.78
C PRO A 25 1.65 25.81 -10.50
N TYR A 26 1.48 24.78 -9.65
CA TYR A 26 2.44 24.57 -8.58
C TYR A 26 3.81 24.20 -9.18
N PRO A 27 4.92 24.81 -8.73
CA PRO A 27 6.25 24.44 -9.19
C PRO A 27 6.60 23.00 -8.76
N GLU A 28 7.55 22.39 -9.45
CA GLU A 28 8.10 21.08 -9.14
C GLU A 28 7.08 19.91 -9.10
N MET A 29 5.94 20.07 -9.76
CA MET A 29 4.91 19.04 -9.84
C MET A 29 5.43 17.80 -10.56
N VAL A 30 5.30 16.62 -9.92
CA VAL A 30 5.62 15.32 -10.50
C VAL A 30 4.32 14.66 -10.96
N LYS A 31 4.12 14.53 -12.25
CA LYS A 31 2.93 13.88 -12.85
C LYS A 31 3.23 12.41 -13.04
N TYR A 32 3.02 11.61 -12.00
CA TYR A 32 3.38 10.20 -11.99
C TYR A 32 2.44 9.31 -12.83
N GLY A 33 1.17 9.67 -12.89
CA GLY A 33 0.11 9.05 -13.68
C GLY A 33 -1.06 10.02 -13.84
N ASP A 34 -2.11 9.58 -14.52
CA ASP A 34 -3.27 10.43 -14.81
C ASP A 34 -4.00 10.87 -13.53
N ASP A 35 -4.11 9.97 -12.56
CA ASP A 35 -4.86 10.18 -11.31
C ASP A 35 -3.97 10.47 -10.10
N ILE A 36 -2.65 10.38 -10.24
CA ILE A 36 -1.70 10.53 -9.13
C ILE A 36 -0.57 11.45 -9.54
N TRP A 37 -0.59 12.66 -9.01
CA TRP A 37 0.53 13.58 -9.05
C TRP A 37 1.15 13.71 -7.66
N HIS A 38 2.32 14.30 -7.59
CA HIS A 38 3.05 14.48 -6.33
C HIS A 38 3.76 15.83 -6.29
N CYS A 39 3.71 16.53 -5.14
CA CYS A 39 4.36 17.81 -4.95
C CYS A 39 4.76 18.02 -3.49
N ILE A 40 6.00 18.51 -3.28
CA ILE A 40 6.51 18.95 -1.98
C ILE A 40 7.03 20.42 -2.02
N HIS A 41 6.67 21.16 -3.07
CA HIS A 41 7.03 22.57 -3.14
C HIS A 41 6.32 23.39 -2.06
N PRO A 42 7.00 24.40 -1.44
CA PRO A 42 6.41 25.21 -0.36
C PRO A 42 5.02 25.77 -0.62
N GLU A 43 4.72 26.23 -1.86
CA GLU A 43 3.37 26.74 -2.21
C GLU A 43 2.29 25.67 -2.04
N PHE A 44 2.55 24.45 -2.51
CA PHE A 44 1.63 23.34 -2.34
C PHE A 44 1.49 22.92 -0.86
N LEU A 45 2.62 22.87 -0.15
CA LEU A 45 2.64 22.55 1.26
C LEU A 45 1.83 23.56 2.09
N ALA A 46 1.89 24.84 1.74
CA ALA A 46 1.14 25.91 2.43
C ALA A 46 -0.38 25.71 2.32
N ASP A 47 -0.86 25.44 1.10
CA ASP A 47 -2.28 25.19 0.85
C ASP A 47 -2.75 23.92 1.59
N GLN A 48 -1.98 22.83 1.50
CA GLN A 48 -2.36 21.54 2.08
C GLN A 48 -2.23 21.51 3.60
N LEU A 49 -1.26 22.21 4.20
CA LEU A 49 -1.17 22.33 5.66
C LEU A 49 -2.36 23.10 6.21
N THR A 50 -2.74 24.19 5.57
CA THR A 50 -3.93 24.98 5.96
C THR A 50 -5.19 24.12 5.91
N LEU A 51 -5.41 23.41 4.79
CA LEU A 51 -6.54 22.49 4.66
C LEU A 51 -6.52 21.35 5.70
N SER A 52 -5.34 20.87 6.07
CA SER A 52 -5.21 19.82 7.10
C SER A 52 -5.60 20.32 8.47
N LEU A 53 -5.15 21.52 8.86
CA LEU A 53 -5.51 22.16 10.13
C LEU A 53 -7.01 22.44 10.21
N ASP A 54 -7.59 23.00 9.14
CA ASP A 54 -9.01 23.30 9.05
C ASP A 54 -9.87 22.03 9.15
N ARG A 55 -9.54 20.97 8.40
CA ARG A 55 -10.28 19.70 8.43
C ARG A 55 -10.20 18.97 9.77
N LEU A 56 -9.08 19.09 10.46
CA LEU A 56 -8.87 18.48 11.77
C LEU A 56 -9.42 19.35 12.91
N GLY A 57 -9.75 20.63 12.66
CA GLY A 57 -10.21 21.55 13.67
C GLY A 57 -9.16 21.87 14.72
N VAL A 58 -7.87 21.89 14.36
CA VAL A 58 -6.76 22.15 15.27
C VAL A 58 -5.90 23.32 14.78
N ALA A 59 -5.37 24.11 15.72
CA ALA A 59 -4.46 25.20 15.39
C ALA A 59 -3.02 24.73 15.10
N THR A 60 -2.63 23.59 15.66
CA THR A 60 -1.27 23.06 15.59
C THR A 60 -1.30 21.55 15.35
N LEU A 61 -0.50 21.05 14.41
CA LEU A 61 -0.18 19.62 14.27
C LEU A 61 1.04 19.27 15.11
N ASP A 62 1.04 18.10 15.75
CA ASP A 62 2.23 17.60 16.42
C ASP A 62 3.33 17.27 15.41
N VAL A 63 2.97 16.59 14.31
CA VAL A 63 3.92 16.26 13.24
C VAL A 63 3.24 16.30 11.86
N CYS A 64 3.92 16.90 10.88
CA CYS A 64 3.57 16.80 9.47
C CYS A 64 4.65 16.03 8.70
N LEU A 65 4.27 14.94 8.01
CA LEU A 65 5.19 14.15 7.21
C LEU A 65 5.10 14.52 5.73
N LEU A 66 6.23 14.67 5.04
CA LEU A 66 6.28 14.58 3.58
C LEU A 66 5.98 13.13 3.18
N HIS A 67 4.95 12.94 2.37
CA HIS A 67 4.45 11.60 2.00
C HIS A 67 5.09 11.11 0.71
N ASN A 68 6.00 10.15 0.81
CA ASN A 68 6.73 9.51 -0.30
C ASN A 68 7.37 10.52 -1.27
N PRO A 69 8.25 11.42 -0.80
CA PRO A 69 8.91 12.41 -1.67
C PRO A 69 9.75 11.75 -2.75
N GLU A 70 10.15 10.50 -2.59
CA GLU A 70 10.88 9.68 -3.57
C GLU A 70 10.12 9.43 -4.89
N TYR A 71 8.85 9.82 -4.98
CA TYR A 71 8.13 9.81 -6.28
C TYR A 71 8.86 10.62 -7.35
N PHE A 72 9.59 11.67 -6.96
CA PHE A 72 10.46 12.40 -7.86
C PHE A 72 11.55 11.50 -8.48
N LEU A 73 12.26 10.73 -7.66
CA LEU A 73 13.31 9.81 -8.13
C LEU A 73 12.73 8.72 -9.03
N SER A 74 11.66 8.07 -8.59
CA SER A 74 10.98 7.02 -9.34
C SER A 74 10.45 7.50 -10.69
N HIS A 75 9.88 8.70 -10.73
CA HIS A 75 9.38 9.31 -11.97
C HIS A 75 10.53 9.67 -12.93
N ALA A 76 11.58 10.31 -12.42
CA ALA A 76 12.74 10.69 -13.21
C ALA A 76 13.46 9.47 -13.79
N THR A 77 13.59 8.38 -13.04
CA THR A 77 14.19 7.14 -13.50
C THR A 77 13.34 6.48 -14.59
N ARG A 78 12.00 6.46 -14.41
CA ARG A 78 11.06 5.89 -15.40
C ARG A 78 11.09 6.66 -16.73
N LEU A 79 11.16 8.00 -16.70
CA LEU A 79 11.19 8.82 -17.90
C LEU A 79 12.54 8.77 -18.64
N GLY A 80 13.62 8.40 -17.95
CA GLY A 80 14.96 8.35 -18.52
C GLY A 80 15.15 7.27 -19.58
N GLY A 81 14.28 6.27 -19.65
CA GLY A 81 14.44 5.13 -20.57
C GLY A 81 15.80 4.45 -20.39
N ASN A 82 16.45 4.11 -21.53
CA ASN A 82 17.81 3.54 -21.56
C ASN A 82 18.93 4.59 -21.46
N GLU A 83 18.63 5.87 -21.43
CA GLU A 83 19.63 6.91 -21.20
C GLU A 83 19.98 6.96 -19.72
N ALA A 84 21.24 6.67 -19.40
CA ALA A 84 21.76 6.75 -18.03
C ALA A 84 21.73 8.21 -17.55
N ARG A 85 20.65 8.61 -16.86
CA ARG A 85 20.62 9.89 -16.15
C ARG A 85 21.65 9.86 -15.03
N ASP A 86 22.35 10.99 -14.82
CA ASP A 86 23.24 11.13 -13.66
C ASP A 86 22.43 11.02 -12.36
N LEU A 87 22.42 9.79 -11.81
CA LEU A 87 21.73 9.48 -10.55
C LEU A 87 22.22 10.37 -9.39
N SER A 88 23.49 10.79 -9.43
CA SER A 88 24.04 11.70 -8.43
C SER A 88 23.43 13.10 -8.55
N ALA A 89 23.19 13.58 -9.77
CA ALA A 89 22.50 14.85 -9.98
C ALA A 89 21.03 14.78 -9.55
N LEU A 90 20.32 13.70 -9.88
CA LEU A 90 18.94 13.47 -9.45
C LEU A 90 18.82 13.41 -7.91
N ARG A 91 19.75 12.74 -7.24
CA ARG A 91 19.77 12.69 -5.78
C ARG A 91 20.09 14.04 -5.16
N ARG A 92 21.02 14.83 -5.74
CA ARG A 92 21.27 16.21 -5.28
C ARG A 92 20.02 17.07 -5.40
N GLU A 93 19.30 17.00 -6.52
CA GLU A 93 18.05 17.73 -6.71
C GLU A 93 16.98 17.27 -5.71
N PHE A 94 16.84 15.97 -5.50
CA PHE A 94 15.90 15.41 -4.52
C PHE A 94 16.11 15.97 -3.12
N TYR A 95 17.35 15.94 -2.62
CA TYR A 95 17.65 16.49 -1.29
C TYR A 95 17.55 18.01 -1.24
N GLY A 96 17.80 18.71 -2.36
CA GLY A 96 17.53 20.13 -2.48
C GLY A 96 16.03 20.47 -2.40
N ARG A 97 15.17 19.66 -2.99
CA ARG A 97 13.71 19.78 -2.84
C ARG A 97 13.27 19.52 -1.40
N LEU A 98 13.83 18.50 -0.75
CA LEU A 98 13.60 18.23 0.68
C LEU A 98 14.01 19.40 1.56
N GLN A 99 15.17 19.98 1.33
CA GLN A 99 15.65 21.15 2.07
C GLN A 99 14.65 22.31 1.98
N ARG A 100 14.19 22.68 0.78
CA ARG A 100 13.20 23.76 0.60
C ARG A 100 11.86 23.44 1.30
N ALA A 101 11.41 22.21 1.25
CA ALA A 101 10.21 21.77 1.98
C ALA A 101 10.39 21.86 3.50
N PHE A 102 11.58 21.51 3.99
CA PHE A 102 11.91 21.61 5.42
C PHE A 102 12.08 23.06 5.87
N GLU A 103 12.67 23.95 5.05
CA GLU A 103 12.70 25.39 5.32
C GLU A 103 11.28 25.94 5.54
N TYR A 104 10.34 25.56 4.68
CA TYR A 104 8.94 25.91 4.89
C TYR A 104 8.40 25.33 6.21
N PHE A 105 8.63 24.06 6.52
CA PHE A 105 8.16 23.48 7.78
C PHE A 105 8.79 24.13 9.02
N GLU A 106 10.06 24.49 8.97
CA GLU A 106 10.72 25.26 10.05
C GLU A 106 10.03 26.60 10.29
N THR A 107 9.64 27.34 9.23
CA THR A 107 8.85 28.55 9.40
C THR A 107 7.48 28.31 10.01
N GLN A 108 6.87 27.15 9.74
CA GLN A 108 5.58 26.78 10.34
C GLN A 108 5.73 26.34 11.81
N VAL A 109 6.87 25.80 12.20
CA VAL A 109 7.20 25.55 13.60
C VAL A 109 7.38 26.88 14.34
N GLN A 110 8.12 27.85 13.78
CA GLN A 110 8.26 29.19 14.35
C GLN A 110 6.92 29.92 14.47
N ALA A 111 5.99 29.69 13.53
CA ALA A 111 4.63 30.24 13.55
C ALA A 111 3.66 29.49 14.50
N GLY A 112 4.10 28.42 15.17
CA GLY A 112 3.27 27.61 16.08
C GLY A 112 2.23 26.73 15.41
N ARG A 113 2.28 26.55 14.09
CA ARG A 113 1.36 25.68 13.32
C ARG A 113 1.80 24.22 13.29
N LEU A 114 3.08 23.95 13.50
CA LEU A 114 3.67 22.62 13.66
C LEU A 114 4.50 22.56 14.95
N ARG A 115 4.58 21.38 15.58
CA ARG A 115 5.56 21.11 16.64
C ARG A 115 6.82 20.45 16.05
N GLY A 116 6.67 19.71 14.97
CA GLY A 116 7.77 19.06 14.26
C GLY A 116 7.31 18.50 12.92
N TYR A 117 8.25 17.96 12.19
CA TYR A 117 7.99 17.38 10.87
C TYR A 117 8.84 16.12 10.63
N GLY A 118 8.61 15.47 9.49
CA GLY A 118 9.34 14.29 9.10
C GLY A 118 9.05 13.84 7.67
N VAL A 119 9.42 12.61 7.39
CA VAL A 119 9.21 11.96 6.09
C VAL A 119 8.54 10.62 6.28
N SER A 120 7.60 10.27 5.40
CA SER A 120 7.12 8.92 5.18
C SER A 120 7.68 8.43 3.86
N SER A 121 8.61 7.45 3.88
CA SER A 121 9.28 6.95 2.67
C SER A 121 9.22 5.44 2.60
N ASN A 122 8.85 4.91 1.42
CA ASN A 122 8.89 3.48 1.13
C ASN A 122 10.30 2.98 0.79
N THR A 123 11.20 3.87 0.38
CA THR A 123 12.54 3.52 -0.10
C THR A 123 13.66 3.87 0.88
N ALA A 124 13.31 4.39 2.07
CA ALA A 124 14.30 4.62 3.14
C ALA A 124 14.91 3.32 3.69
N THR A 125 14.28 2.17 3.38
CA THR A 125 14.74 0.83 3.77
C THR A 125 15.35 0.05 2.60
N SER A 126 15.50 0.67 1.42
CA SER A 126 16.08 0.06 0.22
C SER A 126 17.61 0.01 0.27
N ALA A 127 18.18 -0.86 -0.56
CA ALA A 127 19.63 -0.94 -0.75
C ALA A 127 20.18 0.38 -1.34
N PRO A 128 21.41 0.81 -0.97
CA PRO A 128 21.97 2.10 -1.42
C PRO A 128 22.14 2.24 -2.93
N ASP A 129 22.27 1.13 -3.64
CA ASP A 129 22.38 1.03 -5.10
C ASP A 129 21.03 1.08 -5.82
N ASP A 130 19.91 0.93 -5.10
CA ASP A 130 18.58 1.15 -5.67
C ASP A 130 18.46 2.62 -6.14
N PRO A 131 18.09 2.88 -7.41
CA PRO A 131 17.94 4.25 -7.91
C PRO A 131 16.97 5.11 -7.13
N GLY A 132 15.93 4.50 -6.56
CA GLY A 132 14.92 5.17 -5.73
C GLY A 132 15.29 5.29 -4.25
N ALA A 133 16.42 4.70 -3.80
CA ALA A 133 16.80 4.67 -2.40
C ALA A 133 16.98 6.08 -1.81
N THR A 134 16.48 6.25 -0.60
CA THR A 134 16.65 7.47 0.20
C THR A 134 17.41 7.15 1.49
N SER A 135 18.12 8.14 2.04
CA SER A 135 18.98 7.97 3.22
C SER A 135 18.53 8.88 4.35
N LEU A 136 18.33 8.33 5.55
CA LEU A 136 17.96 9.08 6.75
C LEU A 136 19.02 10.14 7.10
N SER A 137 20.30 9.80 7.06
CA SER A 137 21.36 10.77 7.36
C SER A 137 21.32 11.99 6.43
N LYS A 138 21.07 11.78 5.13
CA LYS A 138 20.95 12.88 4.16
C LYS A 138 19.66 13.71 4.35
N MET A 139 18.57 13.10 4.82
CA MET A 139 17.37 13.83 5.22
C MET A 139 17.65 14.72 6.43
N ILE A 140 18.40 14.22 7.40
CA ILE A 140 18.82 14.98 8.58
C ILE A 140 19.75 16.12 8.18
N ASP A 141 20.69 15.90 7.25
CA ASP A 141 21.57 16.96 6.73
C ASP A 141 20.74 18.06 6.06
N ALA A 142 19.76 17.70 5.24
CA ALA A 142 18.84 18.67 4.63
C ALA A 142 18.03 19.44 5.70
N ALA A 143 17.62 18.80 6.78
CA ALA A 143 16.93 19.44 7.89
C ALA A 143 17.83 20.42 8.66
N LYS A 144 19.09 20.05 8.91
CA LYS A 144 20.10 20.94 9.52
C LYS A 144 20.33 22.19 8.68
N LEU A 145 20.45 22.01 7.35
CA LEU A 145 20.60 23.15 6.40
C LEU A 145 19.36 24.04 6.39
N ALA A 146 18.17 23.44 6.40
CA ALA A 146 16.90 24.15 6.43
C ALA A 146 16.75 24.99 7.72
N ALA A 147 17.05 24.43 8.87
CA ALA A 147 17.01 25.15 10.15
C ALA A 147 17.98 26.34 10.15
N ALA A 148 19.21 26.15 9.67
CA ALA A 148 20.19 27.23 9.54
C ALA A 148 19.71 28.33 8.60
N ALA A 149 19.08 27.99 7.47
CA ALA A 149 18.56 28.96 6.49
C ALA A 149 17.47 29.88 7.06
N VAL A 150 16.68 29.40 8.03
CA VAL A 150 15.61 30.19 8.68
C VAL A 150 16.02 30.75 10.05
N GLY A 151 17.29 30.59 10.44
CA GLY A 151 17.80 31.10 11.71
C GLY A 151 17.33 30.34 12.95
N ALA A 152 16.91 29.09 12.81
CA ALA A 152 16.55 28.22 13.93
C ALA A 152 17.82 27.63 14.60
N ALA A 153 17.80 27.49 15.93
CA ALA A 153 18.94 26.95 16.69
C ALA A 153 19.18 25.46 16.45
N SER A 154 18.12 24.72 16.10
CA SER A 154 18.16 23.29 15.76
C SER A 154 17.00 22.96 14.83
N HIS A 155 17.11 21.85 14.12
CA HIS A 155 16.02 21.39 13.26
C HIS A 155 14.91 20.70 14.07
N HIS A 156 13.69 20.69 13.50
CA HIS A 156 12.53 20.02 14.06
C HIS A 156 12.11 18.78 13.24
N PHE A 157 13.04 18.19 12.49
CA PHE A 157 12.86 16.87 11.88
C PHE A 157 12.90 15.81 12.98
N GLN A 158 11.76 15.18 13.28
CA GLN A 158 11.59 14.34 14.47
C GLN A 158 11.14 12.91 14.14
N VAL A 159 10.56 12.68 12.95
CA VAL A 159 9.88 11.43 12.65
C VAL A 159 10.24 10.92 11.26
N LEU A 160 10.60 9.64 11.16
CA LEU A 160 10.61 8.89 9.91
C LEU A 160 9.56 7.80 9.96
N GLN A 161 8.71 7.70 8.94
CA GLN A 161 7.84 6.56 8.74
C GLN A 161 8.35 5.70 7.58
N CYS A 162 8.46 4.39 7.79
CA CYS A 162 8.91 3.45 6.77
C CYS A 162 8.21 2.10 6.89
N PRO A 163 8.16 1.30 5.80
CA PRO A 163 7.65 -0.07 5.87
C PRO A 163 8.63 -0.97 6.62
N MET A 164 8.07 -1.81 7.50
CA MET A 164 8.81 -2.89 8.12
C MET A 164 7.86 -4.00 8.57
N ASN A 165 8.22 -5.23 8.31
CA ASN A 165 7.55 -6.45 8.77
C ASN A 165 8.54 -7.62 8.76
N LEU A 166 8.08 -8.84 9.04
CA LEU A 166 8.96 -10.01 9.11
C LEU A 166 9.69 -10.34 7.80
N TYR A 167 9.16 -9.93 6.64
CA TYR A 167 9.79 -10.12 5.33
C TYR A 167 10.52 -8.88 4.81
N GLU A 168 10.07 -7.70 5.18
CA GLU A 168 10.65 -6.41 4.81
C GLU A 168 11.41 -5.84 6.02
N SER A 169 12.55 -6.42 6.33
CA SER A 169 13.36 -6.11 7.52
C SER A 169 14.50 -5.12 7.25
N GLY A 170 14.52 -4.46 6.08
CA GLY A 170 15.61 -3.58 5.66
C GLY A 170 15.96 -2.48 6.67
N ALA A 171 14.96 -1.91 7.36
CA ALA A 171 15.20 -0.90 8.39
C ALA A 171 16.12 -1.39 9.52
N ALA A 172 16.04 -2.67 9.87
CA ALA A 172 16.79 -3.28 10.98
C ALA A 172 18.08 -3.98 10.54
N LEU A 173 18.14 -4.48 9.30
CA LEU A 173 19.23 -5.36 8.87
C LEU A 173 20.13 -4.76 7.78
N LEU A 174 19.63 -3.81 6.99
CA LEU A 174 20.36 -3.27 5.85
C LEU A 174 21.10 -1.99 6.22
N SER A 175 22.42 -2.00 6.09
CA SER A 175 23.24 -0.80 6.23
C SER A 175 23.09 0.07 4.98
N ASN A 176 22.34 1.16 5.07
CA ASN A 176 22.00 2.02 3.94
C ASN A 176 22.04 3.52 4.25
N THR A 177 22.47 3.89 5.46
CA THR A 177 22.50 5.27 5.92
C THR A 177 23.72 5.52 6.81
N GLY A 178 23.88 6.73 7.35
CA GLY A 178 25.04 7.11 8.14
C GLY A 178 26.30 7.35 7.29
N MET A 179 27.45 7.46 7.96
CA MET A 179 28.73 7.67 7.28
C MET A 179 29.08 6.44 6.43
N HIS A 180 29.27 6.64 5.12
CA HIS A 180 29.57 5.58 4.16
C HIS A 180 28.54 4.43 4.13
N ASN A 181 27.26 4.71 4.45
CA ASN A 181 26.21 3.71 4.60
C ASN A 181 26.54 2.63 5.64
N GLY A 182 27.28 2.98 6.70
CA GLY A 182 27.73 2.04 7.71
C GLY A 182 26.72 1.71 8.80
N SER A 183 25.53 2.33 8.79
CA SER A 183 24.46 2.11 9.78
C SER A 183 23.19 1.62 9.14
N THR A 184 22.40 0.84 9.86
CA THR A 184 21.00 0.60 9.51
C THR A 184 20.15 1.83 9.80
N LEU A 185 18.96 1.90 9.22
CA LEU A 185 18.03 3.00 9.48
C LEU A 185 17.71 3.14 10.98
N LEU A 186 17.45 2.04 11.67
CA LEU A 186 17.11 2.06 13.10
C LEU A 186 18.29 2.48 13.97
N GLU A 187 19.52 2.04 13.67
CA GLU A 187 20.73 2.48 14.39
C GLU A 187 20.95 4.00 14.22
N GLU A 188 20.78 4.50 12.99
CA GLU A 188 20.88 5.93 12.71
C GLU A 188 19.80 6.73 13.44
N ALA A 189 18.56 6.24 13.43
CA ALA A 189 17.44 6.89 14.11
C ALA A 189 17.65 6.98 15.62
N ILE A 190 18.18 5.93 16.24
CA ILE A 190 18.56 5.95 17.68
C ILE A 190 19.61 7.03 17.94
N ARG A 191 20.68 7.06 17.13
CA ARG A 191 21.80 8.01 17.29
C ARG A 191 21.34 9.46 17.18
N GLU A 192 20.49 9.75 16.21
CA GLU A 192 20.01 11.09 15.90
C GLU A 192 18.69 11.45 16.62
N ARG A 193 18.17 10.55 17.48
CA ARG A 193 16.94 10.73 18.25
C ARG A 193 15.71 10.97 17.37
N ILE A 194 15.62 10.27 16.23
CA ILE A 194 14.49 10.30 15.33
C ILE A 194 13.53 9.18 15.69
N ALA A 195 12.26 9.51 15.88
CA ALA A 195 11.22 8.51 16.10
C ALA A 195 10.91 7.77 14.80
N VAL A 196 10.85 6.43 14.85
CA VAL A 196 10.50 5.60 13.68
C VAL A 196 9.11 5.02 13.85
N LEU A 197 8.23 5.36 12.89
CA LEU A 197 6.90 4.80 12.76
C LEU A 197 6.93 3.70 11.70
N VAL A 198 6.62 2.48 12.09
CA VAL A 198 6.60 1.33 11.17
C VAL A 198 5.22 1.16 10.56
N ASN A 199 5.10 1.24 9.23
CA ASN A 199 3.86 0.92 8.51
C ASN A 199 3.92 -0.48 7.87
N ARG A 200 2.78 -0.97 7.39
CA ARG A 200 2.59 -2.31 6.81
C ARG A 200 3.06 -3.47 7.72
N PRO A 201 2.87 -3.41 9.05
CA PRO A 201 3.41 -4.42 9.96
C PRO A 201 2.91 -5.83 9.66
N LEU A 202 1.66 -5.95 9.17
CA LEU A 202 0.99 -7.22 8.86
C LEU A 202 0.74 -7.45 7.36
N ASN A 203 1.16 -6.52 6.48
CA ASN A 203 0.98 -6.62 5.04
C ASN A 203 2.34 -6.46 4.34
N ALA A 204 3.04 -7.56 4.15
CA ALA A 204 4.32 -7.56 3.45
C ALA A 204 4.11 -7.44 1.93
N MET A 205 4.96 -6.66 1.28
CA MET A 205 5.00 -6.50 -0.18
C MET A 205 6.41 -6.80 -0.70
N PRO A 206 6.90 -8.04 -0.54
CA PRO A 206 8.26 -8.39 -0.93
C PRO A 206 8.40 -8.36 -2.46
N VAL A 207 9.34 -7.57 -2.98
CA VAL A 207 9.56 -7.34 -4.42
C VAL A 207 9.73 -8.66 -5.18
N GLN A 208 10.35 -9.67 -4.56
CA GLN A 208 10.68 -10.95 -5.20
C GLN A 208 9.50 -11.92 -5.33
N ARG A 209 8.40 -11.69 -4.60
CA ARG A 209 7.27 -12.64 -4.55
C ARG A 209 6.01 -12.14 -5.25
N GLY A 210 5.95 -10.85 -5.60
CA GLY A 210 4.75 -10.20 -6.15
C GLY A 210 3.56 -10.23 -5.17
N GLY A 211 2.71 -9.23 -5.24
CA GLY A 211 1.49 -9.16 -4.45
C GLY A 211 1.72 -8.91 -2.95
N VAL A 212 0.61 -8.88 -2.20
CA VAL A 212 0.58 -8.70 -0.75
C VAL A 212 0.59 -10.05 -0.05
N ILE A 213 1.39 -10.18 1.01
CA ILE A 213 1.38 -11.32 1.94
C ILE A 213 0.88 -10.81 3.29
N ARG A 214 -0.26 -11.32 3.75
CA ARG A 214 -0.79 -10.98 5.07
C ARG A 214 -0.15 -11.85 6.16
N LEU A 215 0.36 -11.19 7.20
CA LEU A 215 0.94 -11.83 8.39
C LEU A 215 -0.15 -11.99 9.44
N ALA A 216 -1.15 -12.80 9.14
CA ALA A 216 -2.28 -13.09 10.00
C ALA A 216 -2.78 -14.54 9.75
N ASP A 217 -3.49 -15.10 10.70
CA ASP A 217 -4.11 -16.39 10.54
C ASP A 217 -5.21 -16.34 9.48
N VAL A 218 -5.26 -17.33 8.63
CA VAL A 218 -6.24 -17.42 7.54
C VAL A 218 -7.14 -18.63 7.78
N SER A 219 -8.44 -18.37 7.90
CA SER A 219 -9.46 -19.42 7.97
C SER A 219 -9.82 -19.86 6.55
N VAL A 220 -9.87 -21.19 6.34
CA VAL A 220 -10.34 -21.76 5.08
C VAL A 220 -11.84 -22.02 5.19
N PRO A 221 -12.68 -21.44 4.30
CA PRO A 221 -14.11 -21.71 4.30
C PRO A 221 -14.42 -23.19 4.03
N ALA A 222 -15.55 -23.67 4.55
CA ALA A 222 -16.01 -25.02 4.23
C ALA A 222 -16.22 -25.21 2.71
N PRO A 223 -15.99 -26.39 2.16
CA PRO A 223 -16.24 -26.66 0.74
C PRO A 223 -17.74 -26.59 0.45
N GLU A 224 -18.14 -25.80 -0.56
CA GLU A 224 -19.50 -25.72 -1.05
C GLU A 224 -19.67 -26.55 -2.33
N ALA A 225 -18.75 -26.36 -3.28
CA ALA A 225 -18.71 -27.06 -4.56
C ALA A 225 -17.28 -27.11 -5.10
N GLU A 226 -17.00 -28.16 -5.89
CA GLU A 226 -15.74 -28.24 -6.64
C GLU A 226 -15.72 -27.27 -7.82
N PHE A 227 -14.58 -26.63 -8.05
CA PHE A 227 -14.43 -25.60 -9.08
C PHE A 227 -14.88 -26.09 -10.45
N GLU A 228 -14.45 -27.28 -10.89
CA GLU A 228 -14.75 -27.83 -12.21
C GLU A 228 -16.25 -28.11 -12.43
N ALA A 229 -16.92 -28.56 -11.38
CA ALA A 229 -18.36 -28.78 -11.44
C ALA A 229 -19.14 -27.47 -11.55
N GLN A 230 -18.69 -26.47 -10.80
CA GLN A 230 -19.32 -25.15 -10.79
C GLN A 230 -19.03 -24.36 -12.06
N GLN A 231 -17.79 -24.46 -12.59
CA GLN A 231 -17.38 -23.87 -13.87
C GLN A 231 -18.26 -24.36 -15.03
N LYS A 232 -18.58 -25.69 -15.09
CA LYS A 232 -19.45 -26.23 -16.14
C LYS A 232 -20.86 -25.66 -16.08
N LYS A 233 -21.42 -25.43 -14.89
CA LYS A 233 -22.76 -24.81 -14.75
C LYS A 233 -22.75 -23.38 -15.25
N VAL A 234 -21.74 -22.58 -14.88
CA VAL A 234 -21.56 -21.20 -15.34
C VAL A 234 -21.39 -21.17 -16.87
N ALA A 235 -20.52 -22.02 -17.42
CA ALA A 235 -20.30 -22.10 -18.87
C ALA A 235 -21.56 -22.43 -19.64
N THR A 236 -22.41 -23.34 -19.12
CA THR A 236 -23.71 -23.66 -19.76
C THR A 236 -24.65 -22.45 -19.80
N LEU A 237 -24.72 -21.69 -18.72
CA LEU A 237 -25.55 -20.47 -18.66
C LEU A 237 -24.99 -19.35 -19.54
N GLU A 238 -23.67 -19.24 -19.66
CA GLU A 238 -23.02 -18.28 -20.57
C GLU A 238 -23.25 -18.63 -22.03
N GLU A 239 -23.28 -19.92 -22.38
CA GLU A 239 -23.65 -20.38 -23.70
C GLU A 239 -25.13 -20.10 -24.01
N GLU A 240 -26.04 -20.31 -23.04
CA GLU A 240 -27.46 -19.95 -23.16
C GLU A 240 -27.63 -18.43 -23.42
N TYR A 241 -26.92 -17.58 -22.65
CA TYR A 241 -26.92 -16.13 -22.89
C TYR A 241 -26.48 -15.78 -24.30
N ARG A 242 -25.35 -16.34 -24.74
CA ARG A 242 -24.77 -16.08 -26.08
C ARG A 242 -25.72 -16.39 -27.19
N ASN A 243 -26.49 -17.49 -27.05
CA ASN A 243 -27.38 -17.96 -28.09
C ASN A 243 -28.75 -17.29 -28.09
N SER A 244 -29.27 -16.88 -26.92
CA SER A 244 -30.65 -16.41 -26.78
C SER A 244 -30.79 -14.91 -26.48
N LEU A 245 -29.90 -14.32 -25.68
CA LEU A 245 -30.03 -12.92 -25.22
C LEU A 245 -29.05 -11.96 -25.91
N ALA A 246 -27.83 -12.38 -26.17
CA ALA A 246 -26.82 -11.54 -26.80
C ALA A 246 -27.23 -11.00 -28.19
N PRO A 247 -27.97 -11.75 -29.06
CA PRO A 247 -28.43 -11.24 -30.34
C PRO A 247 -29.42 -10.07 -30.23
N ALA A 248 -30.10 -9.91 -29.09
CA ALA A 248 -31.04 -8.82 -28.86
C ALA A 248 -30.36 -7.51 -28.40
N VAL A 249 -29.04 -7.54 -28.12
CA VAL A 249 -28.29 -6.35 -27.72
C VAL A 249 -27.80 -5.58 -28.93
N ALA A 250 -28.21 -4.31 -29.04
CA ALA A 250 -27.71 -3.43 -30.10
C ALA A 250 -26.19 -3.19 -29.90
N HIS A 251 -25.40 -3.43 -30.96
CA HIS A 251 -23.94 -3.24 -30.92
C HIS A 251 -23.54 -2.03 -31.77
N GLY A 252 -22.94 -1.02 -31.13
CA GLY A 252 -22.53 0.24 -31.75
C GLY A 252 -21.20 0.20 -32.53
N GLY A 253 -20.63 -0.97 -32.77
CA GLY A 253 -19.40 -1.16 -33.59
C GLY A 253 -18.08 -0.86 -32.91
N GLN A 254 -18.07 -0.35 -31.69
CA GLN A 254 -16.86 -0.18 -30.87
C GLN A 254 -17.07 -0.80 -29.48
N GLY A 255 -16.06 -1.52 -28.98
CA GLY A 255 -16.09 -2.16 -27.66
C GLY A 255 -16.24 -3.68 -27.71
N MET A 256 -16.51 -4.29 -26.55
CA MET A 256 -16.70 -5.74 -26.40
C MET A 256 -17.99 -6.19 -27.09
N LEU A 257 -17.93 -7.32 -27.80
CA LEU A 257 -19.11 -7.90 -28.44
C LEU A 257 -20.13 -8.35 -27.39
N PRO A 258 -21.46 -8.16 -27.62
CA PRO A 258 -22.47 -8.62 -26.66
C PRO A 258 -22.35 -10.10 -26.28
N ALA A 259 -21.94 -10.95 -27.21
CA ALA A 259 -21.70 -12.37 -26.97
C ALA A 259 -20.56 -12.67 -25.97
N ASP A 260 -19.70 -11.70 -25.76
CA ASP A 260 -18.52 -11.83 -24.88
C ASP A 260 -18.72 -11.22 -23.49
N PHE A 261 -19.88 -10.63 -23.18
CA PHE A 261 -20.14 -10.00 -21.88
C PHE A 261 -20.06 -10.96 -20.70
N PHE A 262 -20.36 -12.22 -20.91
CA PHE A 262 -20.29 -13.28 -19.92
C PHE A 262 -19.39 -14.40 -20.44
N ARG A 263 -18.15 -14.42 -19.98
CA ARG A 263 -17.10 -15.42 -20.28
C ARG A 263 -16.31 -15.79 -19.03
N TRP A 264 -16.95 -15.68 -17.89
CA TRP A 264 -16.28 -15.83 -16.60
C TRP A 264 -15.88 -17.28 -16.34
N ALA A 265 -16.59 -18.27 -16.88
CA ALA A 265 -16.19 -19.67 -16.79
C ALA A 265 -14.77 -19.91 -17.36
N ASP A 266 -14.48 -19.34 -18.53
CA ASP A 266 -13.16 -19.47 -19.18
C ASP A 266 -12.13 -18.54 -18.54
N GLU A 267 -12.49 -17.27 -18.29
CA GLU A 267 -11.58 -16.30 -17.69
C GLU A 267 -11.11 -16.73 -16.30
N LEU A 268 -12.01 -17.21 -15.44
CA LEU A 268 -11.67 -17.71 -14.10
C LEU A 268 -10.81 -18.97 -14.17
N THR A 269 -11.05 -19.85 -15.14
CA THR A 269 -10.17 -21.00 -15.39
C THR A 269 -8.75 -20.56 -15.74
N ARG A 270 -8.61 -19.54 -16.60
CA ARG A 270 -7.32 -18.99 -17.03
C ARG A 270 -6.54 -18.36 -15.87
N ILE A 271 -7.21 -17.56 -15.03
CA ILE A 271 -6.54 -16.84 -13.93
C ILE A 271 -6.31 -17.71 -12.69
N ARG A 272 -7.05 -18.82 -12.50
CA ARG A 272 -6.97 -19.71 -11.33
C ARG A 272 -5.53 -20.12 -11.00
N GLY A 273 -4.74 -20.49 -12.02
CA GLY A 273 -3.35 -20.87 -11.86
C GLY A 273 -2.41 -19.73 -11.45
N GLN A 274 -2.81 -18.49 -11.68
CA GLN A 274 -2.03 -17.29 -11.39
C GLN A 274 -2.33 -16.71 -9.99
N VAL A 275 -3.43 -17.14 -9.36
CA VAL A 275 -3.81 -16.70 -8.01
C VAL A 275 -2.80 -17.19 -7.00
N GLN A 276 -2.11 -16.25 -6.34
CA GLN A 276 -1.02 -16.54 -5.41
C GLN A 276 -1.48 -16.78 -3.97
N GLY A 277 -2.69 -16.32 -3.61
CA GLY A 277 -3.28 -16.42 -2.30
C GLY A 277 -4.50 -15.52 -2.14
N LEU A 278 -5.04 -15.47 -0.93
CA LEU A 278 -6.31 -14.80 -0.63
C LEU A 278 -6.28 -13.31 -0.98
N GLU A 279 -5.23 -12.60 -0.62
CA GLU A 279 -5.09 -11.16 -0.84
C GLU A 279 -5.05 -10.80 -2.34
N HIS A 280 -4.36 -11.63 -3.12
CA HIS A 280 -4.30 -11.46 -4.57
C HIS A 280 -5.66 -11.75 -5.21
N TRP A 281 -6.36 -12.78 -4.73
CA TRP A 281 -7.72 -13.09 -5.18
C TRP A 281 -8.70 -11.95 -4.85
N GLU A 282 -8.73 -11.48 -3.60
CA GLU A 282 -9.58 -10.36 -3.16
C GLU A 282 -9.36 -9.11 -4.02
N GLN A 283 -8.11 -8.82 -4.39
CA GLN A 283 -7.80 -7.70 -5.27
C GLN A 283 -8.38 -7.90 -6.68
N ILE A 284 -8.20 -9.07 -7.28
CA ILE A 284 -8.77 -9.39 -8.60
C ILE A 284 -10.29 -9.30 -8.56
N GLU A 285 -10.92 -9.91 -7.57
CA GLU A 285 -12.37 -9.93 -7.42
C GLU A 285 -12.94 -8.51 -7.27
N GLN A 286 -12.40 -7.72 -6.34
CA GLN A 286 -12.93 -6.39 -6.01
C GLN A 286 -12.61 -5.31 -7.05
N GLN A 287 -11.46 -5.37 -7.71
CA GLN A 287 -11.02 -4.32 -8.63
C GLN A 287 -11.33 -4.62 -10.10
N MET A 288 -11.46 -5.89 -10.47
CA MET A 288 -11.65 -6.29 -11.86
C MET A 288 -13.00 -6.98 -12.08
N ILE A 289 -13.30 -8.04 -11.33
CA ILE A 289 -14.46 -8.89 -11.63
C ILE A 289 -15.77 -8.22 -11.22
N ALA A 290 -15.91 -7.87 -9.94
CA ALA A 290 -17.16 -7.35 -9.40
C ALA A 290 -17.60 -6.02 -10.06
N PRO A 291 -16.72 -5.03 -10.34
CA PRO A 291 -17.11 -3.82 -11.04
C PRO A 291 -17.59 -4.10 -12.46
N HIS A 292 -16.89 -4.96 -13.21
CA HIS A 292 -17.25 -5.30 -14.57
C HIS A 292 -18.58 -6.05 -14.63
N VAL A 293 -18.76 -7.10 -13.83
CA VAL A 293 -20.02 -7.86 -13.76
C VAL A 293 -21.19 -6.96 -13.42
N ASN A 294 -21.04 -6.12 -12.38
CA ASN A 294 -22.10 -5.20 -11.96
C ASN A 294 -22.43 -4.17 -13.05
N GLN A 295 -21.44 -3.66 -13.77
CA GLN A 295 -21.65 -2.72 -14.87
C GLN A 295 -22.45 -3.37 -16.00
N VAL A 296 -22.06 -4.58 -16.44
CA VAL A 296 -22.75 -5.31 -17.51
C VAL A 296 -24.18 -5.67 -17.10
N LEU A 297 -24.38 -6.20 -15.88
CA LEU A 297 -25.71 -6.55 -15.37
C LEU A 297 -26.66 -5.34 -15.37
N ARG A 298 -26.18 -4.16 -14.94
CA ARG A 298 -26.99 -2.92 -14.95
C ARG A 298 -27.30 -2.45 -16.35
N ALA A 299 -26.30 -2.41 -17.23
CA ALA A 299 -26.48 -1.95 -18.60
C ALA A 299 -27.50 -2.82 -19.37
N LEU A 300 -27.47 -4.14 -19.18
CA LEU A 300 -28.42 -5.04 -19.81
C LEU A 300 -29.84 -4.96 -19.21
N ALA A 301 -29.94 -4.73 -17.89
CA ALA A 301 -31.24 -4.51 -17.25
C ALA A 301 -31.94 -3.23 -17.76
N GLU A 302 -31.14 -2.21 -18.13
CA GLU A 302 -31.67 -0.96 -18.73
C GLU A 302 -31.97 -1.11 -20.23
N ALA A 303 -31.23 -1.96 -20.95
CA ALA A 303 -31.36 -2.13 -22.39
C ALA A 303 -32.51 -3.04 -22.82
N PHE A 304 -32.78 -4.08 -22.03
CA PHE A 304 -33.83 -5.04 -22.38
C PHE A 304 -35.23 -4.56 -21.98
N THR A 305 -36.20 -4.79 -22.88
CA THR A 305 -37.61 -4.40 -22.67
C THR A 305 -38.55 -5.51 -23.12
N GLY A 306 -39.81 -5.53 -22.64
CA GLY A 306 -40.84 -6.50 -23.02
C GLY A 306 -40.44 -7.95 -22.71
N ALA A 307 -40.75 -8.87 -23.59
CA ALA A 307 -40.49 -10.30 -23.42
C ALA A 307 -39.00 -10.64 -23.25
N VAL A 308 -38.07 -9.83 -23.81
CA VAL A 308 -36.62 -10.02 -23.64
C VAL A 308 -36.21 -9.68 -22.23
N ALA A 309 -36.81 -8.67 -21.60
CA ALA A 309 -36.53 -8.35 -20.19
C ALA A 309 -36.93 -9.48 -19.26
N GLU A 310 -38.09 -10.14 -19.48
CA GLU A 310 -38.51 -11.29 -18.68
C GLU A 310 -37.54 -12.48 -18.82
N GLN A 311 -37.09 -12.76 -20.05
CA GLN A 311 -36.07 -13.79 -20.30
C GLN A 311 -34.72 -13.47 -19.63
N TRP A 312 -34.31 -12.20 -19.68
CA TRP A 312 -33.11 -11.72 -19.01
C TRP A 312 -33.19 -11.88 -17.52
N GLU A 313 -34.28 -11.48 -16.89
CA GLU A 313 -34.43 -11.64 -15.43
C GLU A 313 -34.39 -13.12 -15.01
N ALA A 314 -35.09 -13.98 -15.74
CA ALA A 314 -35.09 -15.42 -15.48
C ALA A 314 -33.69 -16.05 -15.67
N TRP A 315 -32.94 -15.60 -16.67
CA TRP A 315 -31.57 -16.03 -16.88
C TRP A 315 -30.62 -15.49 -15.79
N ARG A 316 -30.67 -14.19 -15.49
CA ARG A 316 -29.85 -13.52 -14.46
C ARG A 316 -30.03 -14.19 -13.09
N ASP A 317 -31.27 -14.50 -12.71
CA ASP A 317 -31.57 -15.09 -11.41
C ASP A 317 -31.03 -16.52 -11.26
N ARG A 318 -30.75 -17.22 -12.36
CA ARG A 318 -30.01 -18.49 -12.38
C ARG A 318 -28.49 -18.27 -12.45
N TYR A 319 -28.05 -17.34 -13.28
CA TYR A 319 -26.62 -17.12 -13.55
C TYR A 319 -25.86 -16.55 -12.35
N VAL A 320 -26.38 -15.49 -11.73
CA VAL A 320 -25.68 -14.78 -10.65
C VAL A 320 -25.36 -15.71 -9.47
N PRO A 321 -26.27 -16.52 -8.93
CA PRO A 321 -25.93 -17.47 -7.86
C PRO A 321 -24.82 -18.46 -8.23
N GLU A 322 -24.85 -18.99 -9.47
CA GLU A 322 -23.84 -19.95 -9.94
C GLU A 322 -22.47 -19.29 -10.15
N LEU A 323 -22.43 -18.06 -10.68
CA LEU A 323 -21.19 -17.27 -10.78
C LEU A 323 -20.63 -16.99 -9.38
N LEU A 324 -21.46 -16.56 -8.44
CA LEU A 324 -21.01 -16.32 -7.06
C LEU A 324 -20.49 -17.61 -6.39
N ALA A 325 -21.09 -18.77 -6.67
CA ALA A 325 -20.57 -20.04 -6.18
C ALA A 325 -19.20 -20.39 -6.79
N LEU A 326 -18.99 -20.07 -8.08
CA LEU A 326 -17.70 -20.25 -8.75
C LEU A 326 -16.63 -19.31 -8.15
N LEU A 327 -16.97 -18.05 -7.87
CA LEU A 327 -16.06 -17.10 -7.20
C LEU A 327 -15.70 -17.57 -5.79
N ARG A 328 -16.67 -18.10 -5.02
CA ARG A 328 -16.44 -18.68 -3.68
C ARG A 328 -15.51 -19.91 -3.72
N SER A 329 -15.59 -20.74 -4.75
CA SER A 329 -14.64 -21.87 -4.89
C SER A 329 -13.20 -21.40 -5.08
N LEU A 330 -12.96 -20.36 -5.89
CA LEU A 330 -11.65 -19.74 -6.04
C LEU A 330 -11.16 -19.01 -4.79
N HIS A 331 -12.08 -18.31 -4.10
CA HIS A 331 -11.79 -17.70 -2.80
C HIS A 331 -11.28 -18.75 -1.81
N ARG A 332 -11.94 -19.91 -1.74
CA ARG A 332 -11.52 -21.01 -0.88
C ARG A 332 -10.13 -21.54 -1.26
N GLU A 333 -9.87 -21.82 -2.53
CA GLU A 333 -8.54 -22.28 -2.98
C GLU A 333 -7.43 -21.25 -2.67
N ALA A 334 -7.74 -19.98 -2.85
CA ALA A 334 -6.84 -18.90 -2.50
C ALA A 334 -6.59 -18.82 -0.97
N ALA A 335 -7.64 -19.03 -0.17
CA ALA A 335 -7.53 -19.12 1.29
C ALA A 335 -6.68 -20.32 1.73
N GLU A 336 -6.82 -21.48 1.09
CA GLU A 336 -5.98 -22.67 1.36
C GLU A 336 -4.48 -22.37 1.12
N LYS A 337 -4.15 -21.70 0.00
CA LYS A 337 -2.77 -21.30 -0.29
C LYS A 337 -2.22 -20.33 0.78
N SER A 338 -3.03 -19.37 1.23
CA SER A 338 -2.64 -18.42 2.27
C SER A 338 -2.54 -19.09 3.64
N HIS A 339 -3.43 -20.02 3.96
CA HIS A 339 -3.41 -20.81 5.20
C HIS A 339 -2.13 -21.66 5.31
N LEU A 340 -1.75 -22.38 4.26
CA LEU A 340 -0.51 -23.17 4.24
C LEU A 340 0.73 -22.30 4.47
N ARG A 341 0.73 -21.08 3.94
CA ARG A 341 1.81 -20.10 4.15
C ARG A 341 1.84 -19.59 5.58
N SER A 342 0.68 -19.29 6.14
CA SER A 342 0.51 -18.89 7.54
C SER A 342 1.01 -19.98 8.49
N ASP A 343 0.65 -21.23 8.27
CA ASP A 343 1.11 -22.37 9.08
C ASP A 343 2.63 -22.60 9.00
N GLU A 344 3.20 -22.41 7.83
CA GLU A 344 4.66 -22.50 7.68
C GLU A 344 5.37 -21.39 8.47
N LEU A 345 4.82 -20.18 8.44
CA LEU A 345 5.38 -19.07 9.21
C LEU A 345 5.19 -19.29 10.72
N HIS A 346 4.04 -19.81 11.16
CA HIS A 346 3.83 -20.22 12.54
C HIS A 346 4.88 -21.23 13.01
N ARG A 347 5.12 -22.30 12.24
CA ARG A 347 6.16 -23.30 12.56
C ARG A 347 7.55 -22.67 12.67
N THR A 348 7.86 -21.74 11.77
CA THR A 348 9.14 -21.01 11.77
C THR A 348 9.28 -20.16 13.04
N LEU A 349 8.26 -19.39 13.37
CA LEU A 349 8.28 -18.52 14.55
C LEU A 349 8.25 -19.32 15.84
N ASN A 350 7.47 -20.38 15.94
CA ASN A 350 7.41 -21.22 17.14
C ASN A 350 8.73 -21.92 17.48
N ALA A 351 9.58 -22.17 16.48
CA ALA A 351 10.92 -22.71 16.70
C ALA A 351 11.91 -21.68 17.28
N MET A 352 11.56 -20.40 17.29
CA MET A 352 12.46 -19.29 17.67
C MET A 352 11.94 -18.46 18.84
N LEU A 353 10.62 -18.43 19.00
CA LEU A 353 9.96 -17.67 20.07
C LEU A 353 9.76 -18.53 21.31
N PRO A 354 9.63 -17.93 22.51
CA PRO A 354 9.30 -18.65 23.73
C PRO A 354 8.05 -19.52 23.57
N SER A 355 8.09 -20.74 24.11
CA SER A 355 7.04 -21.75 23.96
C SER A 355 5.67 -21.28 24.46
N GLU A 356 5.64 -20.38 25.46
CA GLU A 356 4.43 -19.76 26.01
C GLU A 356 3.67 -18.93 24.98
N ARG A 357 4.32 -18.57 23.84
CA ARG A 357 3.74 -17.84 22.73
C ARG A 357 3.34 -18.73 21.57
N GLY A 358 3.49 -20.04 21.69
CA GLY A 358 3.18 -21.01 20.64
C GLY A 358 1.76 -20.91 20.10
N THR A 359 0.78 -20.67 20.96
CA THR A 359 -0.65 -20.54 20.62
C THR A 359 -1.10 -19.12 20.26
N ALA A 360 -0.20 -18.14 20.34
CA ALA A 360 -0.52 -16.77 19.94
C ALA A 360 -0.78 -16.67 18.44
N THR A 361 -1.63 -15.72 18.03
CA THR A 361 -1.91 -15.47 16.60
C THR A 361 -0.66 -15.04 15.85
N LEU A 362 -0.66 -15.23 14.54
CA LEU A 362 0.46 -14.78 13.69
C LEU A 362 0.64 -13.26 13.74
N SER A 363 -0.49 -12.52 13.78
CA SER A 363 -0.49 -11.07 13.96
C SER A 363 0.18 -10.65 15.27
N GLN A 364 -0.14 -11.28 16.38
CA GLN A 364 0.48 -11.01 17.67
C GLN A 364 1.99 -11.27 17.64
N LYS A 365 2.42 -12.41 17.10
CA LYS A 365 3.85 -12.73 16.96
C LYS A 365 4.60 -11.71 16.12
N ALA A 366 4.03 -11.33 14.96
CA ALA A 366 4.63 -10.35 14.06
C ALA A 366 4.71 -8.96 14.71
N LEU A 367 3.63 -8.49 15.32
CA LEU A 367 3.61 -7.20 16.01
C LEU A 367 4.57 -7.16 17.21
N TRP A 368 4.68 -8.24 17.95
CA TRP A 368 5.60 -8.34 19.09
C TRP A 368 7.05 -8.24 18.68
N VAL A 369 7.47 -8.94 17.62
CA VAL A 369 8.83 -8.84 17.07
C VAL A 369 9.12 -7.39 16.66
N LEU A 370 8.20 -6.75 15.93
CA LEU A 370 8.35 -5.37 15.48
C LEU A 370 8.43 -4.38 16.66
N ALA A 371 7.51 -4.47 17.60
CA ALA A 371 7.45 -3.57 18.76
C ALA A 371 8.64 -3.76 19.71
N GLY A 372 9.23 -4.97 19.77
CA GLY A 372 10.43 -5.29 20.54
C GLY A 372 11.74 -4.92 19.82
N THR A 373 11.70 -4.50 18.55
CA THR A 373 12.91 -4.16 17.79
C THR A 373 13.46 -2.79 18.24
N PRO A 374 14.73 -2.69 18.71
CA PRO A 374 15.33 -1.42 19.10
C PRO A 374 15.27 -0.38 17.97
N GLY A 375 14.87 0.84 18.31
CA GLY A 375 14.72 1.95 17.35
C GLY A 375 13.32 2.08 16.78
N VAL A 376 12.47 1.07 16.85
CA VAL A 376 11.05 1.20 16.51
C VAL A 376 10.33 1.96 17.62
N THR A 377 9.76 3.12 17.30
CA THR A 377 9.03 3.94 18.28
C THR A 377 7.56 3.55 18.35
N SER A 378 6.94 3.25 17.20
CA SER A 378 5.54 2.85 17.11
C SER A 378 5.28 1.99 15.88
N VAL A 379 4.40 1.01 16.05
CA VAL A 379 3.92 0.14 14.97
C VAL A 379 2.51 0.57 14.58
N LEU A 380 2.34 1.03 13.33
CA LEU A 380 1.07 1.52 12.81
C LEU A 380 0.23 0.34 12.32
N ASN A 381 -0.67 -0.13 13.15
CA ASN A 381 -1.56 -1.25 12.84
C ASN A 381 -2.98 -0.81 12.51
N GLY A 382 -3.61 -1.46 11.52
CA GLY A 382 -4.99 -1.21 11.13
C GLY A 382 -5.96 -1.93 12.08
N MET A 383 -6.58 -1.18 12.98
CA MET A 383 -7.53 -1.69 13.98
C MET A 383 -8.97 -1.36 13.56
N ARG A 384 -9.48 -2.01 12.49
CA ARG A 384 -10.79 -1.71 11.89
C ARG A 384 -11.97 -2.34 12.61
N THR A 385 -11.71 -3.32 13.48
CA THR A 385 -12.74 -4.01 14.29
C THR A 385 -12.30 -4.12 15.74
N PRO A 386 -13.22 -4.23 16.72
CA PRO A 386 -12.86 -4.47 18.11
C PRO A 386 -11.96 -5.70 18.28
N ALA A 387 -12.22 -6.79 17.55
CA ALA A 387 -11.42 -8.00 17.61
C ALA A 387 -9.95 -7.76 17.22
N TYR A 388 -9.69 -6.91 16.21
CA TYR A 388 -8.31 -6.54 15.82
C TYR A 388 -7.61 -5.70 16.89
N VAL A 389 -8.36 -4.86 17.60
CA VAL A 389 -7.83 -4.10 18.75
C VAL A 389 -7.46 -5.04 19.88
N GLU A 390 -8.37 -5.94 20.26
CA GLU A 390 -8.15 -6.92 21.32
C GLU A 390 -6.96 -7.83 21.00
N ASP A 391 -6.86 -8.34 19.78
CA ASP A 391 -5.74 -9.16 19.32
C ASP A 391 -4.40 -8.39 19.44
N ALA A 392 -4.33 -7.19 18.87
CA ALA A 392 -3.11 -6.41 18.85
C ALA A 392 -2.65 -5.97 20.26
N LEU A 393 -3.56 -5.62 21.16
CA LEU A 393 -3.24 -5.13 22.50
C LEU A 393 -2.67 -6.21 23.43
N GLN A 394 -2.85 -7.51 23.12
CA GLN A 394 -2.29 -8.60 23.95
C GLN A 394 -0.77 -8.51 24.09
N ILE A 395 -0.07 -8.06 23.03
CA ILE A 395 1.40 -7.97 23.03
C ILE A 395 1.96 -6.95 24.04
N LEU A 396 1.16 -5.96 24.45
CA LEU A 396 1.58 -4.95 25.42
C LEU A 396 1.90 -5.53 26.80
N ARG A 397 1.45 -6.75 27.10
CA ARG A 397 1.72 -7.49 28.32
C ARG A 397 2.96 -8.37 28.22
N TRP A 398 3.60 -8.43 27.05
CA TRP A 398 4.74 -9.31 26.82
C TRP A 398 6.05 -8.55 27.00
N PRO A 399 7.09 -9.18 27.58
CA PRO A 399 8.39 -8.56 27.66
C PRO A 399 8.96 -8.36 26.25
N PRO A 400 9.83 -7.35 26.03
CA PRO A 400 10.54 -7.19 24.76
C PRO A 400 11.30 -8.46 24.38
N LEU A 401 11.29 -8.80 23.08
CA LEU A 401 12.00 -9.96 22.56
C LEU A 401 13.50 -9.68 22.44
N ALA A 402 14.34 -10.40 23.17
CA ALA A 402 15.79 -10.22 23.11
C ALA A 402 16.38 -10.63 21.75
N GLU A 403 15.93 -11.77 21.20
CA GLU A 403 16.49 -12.38 20.00
C GLU A 403 15.76 -11.95 18.70
N TRP A 404 15.26 -10.70 18.68
CA TRP A 404 14.50 -10.16 17.54
C TRP A 404 15.26 -10.26 16.20
N ARG A 405 16.58 -10.07 16.19
CA ARG A 405 17.42 -10.09 14.99
C ARG A 405 17.40 -11.46 14.31
N ALA A 406 17.54 -12.53 15.09
CA ALA A 406 17.50 -13.91 14.58
C ALA A 406 16.18 -14.23 13.87
N VAL A 407 15.06 -13.65 14.34
CA VAL A 407 13.75 -13.82 13.68
C VAL A 407 13.77 -13.20 12.29
N TYR A 408 14.27 -11.98 12.13
CA TYR A 408 14.37 -11.35 10.80
C TYR A 408 15.34 -12.08 9.89
N ASP A 409 16.53 -12.46 10.38
CA ASP A 409 17.51 -13.22 9.59
C ASP A 409 16.88 -14.51 9.04
N ARG A 410 16.09 -15.21 9.86
CA ARG A 410 15.41 -16.44 9.47
C ARG A 410 14.28 -16.20 8.46
N CYS A 411 13.47 -15.16 8.65
CA CYS A 411 12.37 -14.81 7.74
C CYS A 411 12.88 -14.23 6.41
N ALA A 412 13.90 -13.37 6.44
CA ALA A 412 14.53 -12.78 5.25
C ALA A 412 15.34 -13.81 4.45
N GLY A 413 15.99 -14.77 5.08
CA GLY A 413 16.81 -15.79 4.45
C GLY A 413 16.03 -16.87 3.70
N LYS A 414 14.72 -16.89 3.79
CA LYS A 414 13.84 -17.72 2.95
C LYS A 414 13.64 -17.07 1.58
N LYS A 415 14.69 -17.11 0.76
CA LYS A 415 14.65 -16.80 -0.68
C LYS A 415 13.93 -17.91 -1.44
#